data_b3b5a6c5fc7527e230bac3506ec910de
#
_entry.id   b3b5a6c5fc7527e230bac3506ec910de
#
_cell.length_a   1.000
_cell.length_b   1.000
_cell.length_c   1.000
_cell.angle_alpha   90.00
_cell.angle_beta   90.00
_cell.angle_gamma   90.00
#
_symmetry.space_group_name_H-M   'P 1'
#
loop_
_entity.id
_entity.type
_entity.pdbx_description
1 polymer ?
#
loop_
_entity_poly.entity_id
_entity_poly.type
_entity_poly.pdbx_seq_one_letter_code
_entity_poly.pdbx_strand_id
1 'polypeptide(L)'
;MPSKRVPEFSLEHPLASAFAVIRGVLFSPKIFYRDFEAEGPLKEPTLFVLLVGAVTGFLGAVVALASNLSFGELGLGDVWSAVLEGLLFALLSPVYVGIAAGFYLLAIRTFVGKVGSLEEVYRIAAYAFGALILFWIPVVGAFAVTYAFMILMGIGIHSVYRTSFITTVVVALSGFVPVATALIFVTTLG
;
A
#
# COMPACT_ATOMS: atom_id res chain seq x y z
N MET A 1 13.98 -14.93 25.98
CA MET A 1 14.52 -13.87 25.10
C MET A 1 13.35 -13.02 24.71
N PRO A 2 13.35 -11.70 24.88
CA PRO A 2 12.27 -10.86 24.40
C PRO A 2 12.21 -11.04 22.88
N SER A 3 11.03 -11.40 22.36
CA SER A 3 10.79 -11.48 20.92
C SER A 3 11.13 -10.10 20.34
N LYS A 4 12.04 -10.05 19.39
CA LYS A 4 12.33 -8.81 18.66
C LYS A 4 11.07 -8.49 17.88
N ARG A 5 10.18 -7.68 18.45
CA ARG A 5 8.99 -7.19 17.75
C ARG A 5 9.46 -6.52 16.46
N VAL A 6 8.79 -6.84 15.38
CA VAL A 6 9.03 -6.16 14.10
C VAL A 6 8.78 -4.68 14.32
N PRO A 7 9.62 -3.78 13.80
CA PRO A 7 9.37 -2.36 13.93
C PRO A 7 8.08 -2.01 13.17
N GLU A 8 7.02 -1.75 13.91
CA GLU A 8 5.81 -1.12 13.40
C GLU A 8 6.02 0.39 13.34
N PHE A 9 5.16 1.07 12.57
CA PHE A 9 5.18 2.52 12.51
C PHE A 9 4.82 3.09 13.89
N SER A 10 5.60 4.06 14.37
CA SER A 10 5.41 4.71 15.66
C SER A 10 5.44 6.22 15.50
N LEU A 11 4.50 6.90 16.18
CA LEU A 11 4.43 8.36 16.21
C LEU A 11 5.54 9.00 17.04
N GLU A 12 6.21 8.25 17.91
CA GLU A 12 7.34 8.76 18.69
C GLU A 12 8.56 9.05 17.80
N HIS A 13 8.75 8.20 16.75
CA HIS A 13 9.85 8.34 15.79
C HIS A 13 9.35 8.09 14.36
N PRO A 14 8.50 8.98 13.79
CA PRO A 14 7.73 8.69 12.60
C PRO A 14 8.59 8.39 11.36
N LEU A 15 9.64 9.16 11.11
CA LEU A 15 10.49 8.93 9.94
C LEU A 15 11.36 7.68 10.07
N ALA A 16 11.93 7.45 11.25
CA ALA A 16 12.77 6.28 11.49
C ALA A 16 11.96 4.99 11.44
N SER A 17 10.78 4.97 12.06
CA SER A 17 9.89 3.81 12.04
C SER A 17 9.31 3.57 10.64
N ALA A 18 8.90 4.61 9.91
CA ALA A 18 8.44 4.48 8.54
C ALA A 18 9.52 3.86 7.63
N PHE A 19 10.76 4.33 7.73
CA PHE A 19 11.88 3.77 6.98
C PHE A 19 12.12 2.30 7.34
N ALA A 20 12.08 1.95 8.63
CA ALA A 20 12.24 0.58 9.10
C ALA A 20 11.13 -0.34 8.57
N VAL A 21 9.88 0.11 8.58
CA VAL A 21 8.72 -0.59 8.01
C VAL A 21 8.91 -0.79 6.50
N ILE A 22 9.17 0.28 5.74
CA ILE A 22 9.37 0.22 4.28
C ILE A 22 10.48 -0.77 3.94
N ARG A 23 11.62 -0.68 4.63
CA ARG A 23 12.73 -1.62 4.44
C ARG A 23 12.33 -3.06 4.75
N GLY A 24 11.60 -3.29 5.85
CA GLY A 24 11.12 -4.61 6.25
C GLY A 24 10.20 -5.22 5.21
N VAL A 25 9.23 -4.45 4.75
CA VAL A 25 8.24 -4.88 3.77
C VAL A 25 8.85 -5.12 2.39
N LEU A 26 9.79 -4.27 1.94
CA LEU A 26 10.42 -4.42 0.63
C LEU A 26 11.43 -5.56 0.57
N PHE A 27 12.28 -5.71 1.60
CA PHE A 27 13.43 -6.60 1.52
C PHE A 27 13.31 -7.87 2.38
N SER A 28 12.40 -7.91 3.33
CA SER A 28 12.21 -9.05 4.23
C SER A 28 10.74 -9.28 4.60
N PRO A 29 9.81 -9.33 3.62
CA PRO A 29 8.38 -9.33 3.90
C PRO A 29 7.92 -10.55 4.71
N LYS A 30 8.52 -11.73 4.49
CA LYS A 30 8.19 -12.93 5.26
C LYS A 30 8.53 -12.79 6.74
N ILE A 31 9.66 -12.13 7.05
CA ILE A 31 10.06 -11.88 8.44
C ILE A 31 9.15 -10.82 9.05
N PHE A 32 8.86 -9.75 8.30
CA PHE A 32 7.96 -8.68 8.72
C PHE A 32 6.58 -9.22 9.09
N TYR A 33 5.91 -9.96 8.20
CA TYR A 33 4.55 -10.45 8.46
C TYR A 33 4.48 -11.68 9.37
N ARG A 34 5.57 -12.41 9.60
CA ARG A 34 5.59 -13.51 10.55
C ARG A 34 5.38 -13.06 12.00
N ASP A 35 6.02 -11.95 12.35
CA ASP A 35 6.04 -11.41 13.70
C ASP A 35 5.11 -10.18 13.84
N PHE A 36 4.24 -9.98 12.84
CA PHE A 36 3.31 -8.86 12.71
C PHE A 36 2.09 -9.05 13.60
N GLU A 37 1.73 -8.02 14.35
CA GLU A 37 0.53 -7.98 15.17
C GLU A 37 -0.63 -7.41 14.33
N ALA A 38 -1.53 -8.30 13.87
CA ALA A 38 -2.65 -7.91 13.00
C ALA A 38 -3.73 -7.11 13.76
N GLU A 39 -3.87 -7.36 15.06
CA GLU A 39 -4.82 -6.65 15.94
C GLU A 39 -4.21 -5.34 16.45
N GLY A 40 -5.04 -4.33 16.66
CA GLY A 40 -4.61 -3.07 17.25
C GLY A 40 -5.23 -1.83 16.59
N PRO A 41 -4.93 -0.63 17.11
CA PRO A 41 -5.54 0.61 16.62
C PRO A 41 -5.13 0.93 15.18
N LEU A 42 -6.07 1.50 14.42
CA LEU A 42 -5.84 1.89 13.02
C LEU A 42 -5.10 3.22 12.85
N LYS A 43 -4.93 3.99 13.93
CA LYS A 43 -4.33 5.33 13.86
C LYS A 43 -2.93 5.31 13.24
N GLU A 44 -2.06 4.43 13.72
CA GLU A 44 -0.67 4.34 13.27
C GLU A 44 -0.55 3.84 11.83
N PRO A 45 -1.22 2.71 11.43
CA PRO A 45 -1.23 2.29 10.04
C PRO A 45 -1.80 3.34 9.09
N THR A 46 -2.86 4.06 9.48
CA THR A 46 -3.46 5.12 8.65
C THR A 46 -2.51 6.29 8.46
N LEU A 47 -1.82 6.73 9.52
CA LEU A 47 -0.82 7.80 9.42
C LEU A 47 0.41 7.36 8.61
N PHE A 48 0.79 6.09 8.68
CA PHE A 48 1.82 5.54 7.82
C PHE A 48 1.41 5.62 6.33
N VAL A 49 0.18 5.22 6.00
CA VAL A 49 -0.37 5.33 4.64
C VAL A 49 -0.38 6.77 4.15
N LEU A 50 -0.83 7.72 4.98
CA LEU A 50 -0.80 9.15 4.66
C LEU A 50 0.62 9.65 4.40
N LEU A 51 1.59 9.25 5.22
CA LEU A 51 2.99 9.63 5.04
C LEU A 51 3.56 9.09 3.73
N VAL A 52 3.36 7.79 3.45
CA VAL A 52 3.80 7.17 2.19
C VAL A 52 3.09 7.83 1.00
N GLY A 53 1.78 8.04 1.10
CA GLY A 53 0.99 8.72 0.07
C GLY A 53 1.48 10.14 -0.21
N ALA A 54 1.82 10.92 0.84
CA ALA A 54 2.34 12.26 0.70
C ALA A 54 3.71 12.29 0.00
N VAL A 55 4.63 11.42 0.40
CA VAL A 55 5.95 11.31 -0.24
C VAL A 55 5.81 10.86 -1.70
N THR A 56 4.99 9.86 -1.95
CA THR A 56 4.76 9.32 -3.29
C THR A 56 4.08 10.36 -4.20
N GLY A 57 3.05 11.05 -3.70
CA GLY A 57 2.36 12.10 -4.43
C GLY A 57 3.26 13.29 -4.74
N PHE A 58 4.10 13.71 -3.77
CA PHE A 58 5.08 14.77 -3.99
C PHE A 58 6.12 14.39 -5.05
N LEU A 59 6.71 13.21 -4.96
CA LEU A 59 7.70 12.73 -5.94
C LEU A 59 7.08 12.54 -7.33
N GLY A 60 5.83 12.05 -7.40
CA GLY A 60 5.07 11.94 -8.64
C GLY A 60 4.86 13.30 -9.30
N ALA A 61 4.45 14.31 -8.52
CA ALA A 61 4.30 15.68 -9.00
C ALA A 61 5.63 16.25 -9.54
N VAL A 62 6.74 16.03 -8.83
CA VAL A 62 8.07 16.47 -9.29
C VAL A 62 8.44 15.82 -10.62
N VAL A 63 8.20 14.51 -10.79
CA VAL A 63 8.49 13.80 -12.04
C VAL A 63 7.60 14.30 -13.18
N ALA A 64 6.30 14.51 -12.94
CA ALA A 64 5.37 15.06 -13.93
C ALA A 64 5.82 16.44 -14.42
N LEU A 65 6.15 17.35 -13.50
CA LEU A 65 6.64 18.68 -13.83
C LEU A 65 7.98 18.66 -14.57
N ALA A 66 8.89 17.78 -14.17
CA ALA A 66 10.17 17.62 -14.87
C ALA A 66 9.98 17.11 -16.31
N SER A 67 9.01 16.21 -16.53
CA SER A 67 8.67 15.73 -17.86
C SER A 67 8.11 16.85 -18.73
N ASN A 68 7.11 17.61 -18.24
CA ASN A 68 6.51 18.72 -18.97
C ASN A 68 7.54 19.81 -19.32
N LEU A 69 8.45 20.11 -18.38
CA LEU A 69 9.55 21.05 -18.63
C LEU A 69 10.47 20.57 -19.74
N SER A 70 10.77 19.27 -19.80
CA SER A 70 11.66 18.68 -20.82
C SER A 70 11.05 18.75 -22.21
N PHE A 71 9.73 18.76 -22.35
CA PHE A 71 9.02 18.92 -23.62
C PHE A 71 8.69 20.37 -23.97
N GLY A 72 9.05 21.33 -23.09
CA GLY A 72 8.77 22.75 -23.30
C GLY A 72 7.31 23.17 -23.14
N GLU A 73 6.50 22.36 -22.48
CA GLU A 73 5.05 22.51 -22.35
C GLU A 73 4.63 22.99 -20.93
N LEU A 74 5.58 23.41 -20.08
CA LEU A 74 5.27 23.77 -18.69
C LEU A 74 4.48 25.08 -18.58
N GLY A 75 3.22 24.98 -18.18
CA GLY A 75 2.35 26.09 -17.83
C GLY A 75 2.02 26.14 -16.33
N LEU A 76 1.46 27.27 -15.87
CA LEU A 76 0.98 27.39 -14.49
C LEU A 76 -0.13 26.38 -14.17
N GLY A 77 -0.95 26.01 -15.16
CA GLY A 77 -1.99 24.98 -15.03
C GLY A 77 -1.40 23.62 -14.69
N ASP A 78 -0.28 23.26 -15.31
CA ASP A 78 0.39 21.96 -15.07
C ASP A 78 0.98 21.88 -13.67
N VAL A 79 1.47 22.99 -13.13
CA VAL A 79 1.95 23.05 -11.74
C VAL A 79 0.79 22.82 -10.77
N TRP A 80 -0.34 23.48 -10.99
CA TRP A 80 -1.50 23.30 -10.12
C TRP A 80 -2.09 21.89 -10.20
N SER A 81 -2.21 21.33 -11.40
CA SER A 81 -2.72 19.96 -11.55
C SER A 81 -1.81 18.96 -10.85
N ALA A 82 -0.49 19.02 -11.06
CA ALA A 82 0.46 18.10 -10.43
C ALA A 82 0.44 18.20 -8.88
N VAL A 83 0.36 19.43 -8.34
CA VAL A 83 0.26 19.62 -6.89
C VAL A 83 -1.07 19.07 -6.35
N LEU A 84 -2.17 19.36 -7.04
CA LEU A 84 -3.50 18.88 -6.63
C LEU A 84 -3.59 17.37 -6.67
N GLU A 85 -3.11 16.75 -7.75
CA GLU A 85 -3.07 15.29 -7.89
C GLU A 85 -2.23 14.63 -6.78
N GLY A 86 -1.06 15.17 -6.48
CA GLY A 86 -0.20 14.69 -5.40
C GLY A 86 -0.88 14.80 -4.03
N LEU A 87 -1.57 15.92 -3.76
CA LEU A 87 -2.33 16.11 -2.51
C LEU A 87 -3.54 15.18 -2.43
N LEU A 88 -4.30 15.02 -3.51
CA LEU A 88 -5.43 14.11 -3.56
C LEU A 88 -4.97 12.67 -3.38
N PHE A 89 -3.89 12.25 -4.02
CA PHE A 89 -3.32 10.94 -3.80
C PHE A 89 -2.96 10.70 -2.33
N ALA A 90 -2.30 11.65 -1.68
CA ALA A 90 -1.96 11.58 -0.27
C ALA A 90 -3.21 11.44 0.62
N LEU A 91 -4.20 12.34 0.45
CA LEU A 91 -5.39 12.38 1.28
C LEU A 91 -6.32 11.20 1.08
N LEU A 92 -6.42 10.69 -0.16
CA LEU A 92 -7.29 9.56 -0.50
C LEU A 92 -6.61 8.20 -0.29
N SER A 93 -5.29 8.14 -0.07
CA SER A 93 -4.57 6.88 0.10
C SER A 93 -5.15 5.98 1.21
N PRO A 94 -5.59 6.47 2.40
CA PRO A 94 -6.23 5.61 3.38
C PRO A 94 -7.58 5.03 2.91
N VAL A 95 -8.30 5.79 2.08
CA VAL A 95 -9.56 5.32 1.49
C VAL A 95 -9.30 4.22 0.47
N TYR A 96 -8.30 4.39 -0.38
CA TYR A 96 -7.89 3.35 -1.34
C TYR A 96 -7.44 2.07 -0.65
N VAL A 97 -6.66 2.19 0.43
CA VAL A 97 -6.25 1.04 1.26
C VAL A 97 -7.46 0.39 1.92
N GLY A 98 -8.43 1.18 2.41
CA GLY A 98 -9.68 0.68 2.99
C GLY A 98 -10.53 -0.10 2.00
N ILE A 99 -10.68 0.40 0.78
CA ILE A 99 -11.39 -0.28 -0.30
C ILE A 99 -10.69 -1.60 -0.66
N ALA A 100 -9.37 -1.55 -0.82
CA ALA A 100 -8.57 -2.75 -1.08
C ALA A 100 -8.74 -3.78 0.05
N ALA A 101 -8.65 -3.36 1.31
CA ALA A 101 -8.87 -4.22 2.47
C ALA A 101 -10.27 -4.87 2.45
N GLY A 102 -11.30 -4.14 2.02
CA GLY A 102 -12.65 -4.66 1.85
C GLY A 102 -12.73 -5.79 0.83
N PHE A 103 -12.10 -5.64 -0.34
CA PHE A 103 -12.04 -6.71 -1.35
C PHE A 103 -11.27 -7.94 -0.85
N TYR A 104 -10.14 -7.72 -0.18
CA TYR A 104 -9.38 -8.82 0.41
C TYR A 104 -10.14 -9.53 1.53
N LEU A 105 -10.85 -8.79 2.38
CA LEU A 105 -11.70 -9.38 3.41
C LEU A 105 -12.80 -10.25 2.80
N LEU A 106 -13.43 -9.78 1.73
CA LEU A 106 -14.43 -10.56 1.00
C LEU A 106 -13.83 -11.86 0.44
N ALA A 107 -12.65 -11.77 -0.17
CA ALA A 107 -11.93 -12.94 -0.68
C ALA A 107 -11.54 -13.91 0.46
N ILE A 108 -11.03 -13.40 1.58
CA ILE A 108 -10.72 -14.22 2.77
C ILE A 108 -11.97 -14.93 3.26
N ARG A 109 -13.09 -14.24 3.43
CA ARG A 109 -14.36 -14.83 3.91
C ARG A 109 -14.93 -15.87 2.96
N THR A 110 -14.66 -15.72 1.66
CA THR A 110 -15.12 -16.66 0.63
C THR A 110 -14.28 -17.93 0.59
N PHE A 111 -12.96 -17.83 0.68
CA PHE A 111 -12.04 -18.95 0.43
C PHE A 111 -11.39 -19.54 1.70
N VAL A 112 -11.31 -18.77 2.78
CA VAL A 112 -10.74 -19.21 4.06
C VAL A 112 -11.80 -19.46 5.11
N GLY A 113 -12.85 -18.63 5.13
CA GLY A 113 -13.96 -18.73 6.06
C GLY A 113 -14.22 -17.44 6.82
N LYS A 114 -15.11 -17.50 7.83
CA LYS A 114 -15.49 -16.33 8.65
C LYS A 114 -14.38 -15.93 9.64
N VAL A 115 -13.19 -15.70 9.14
CA VAL A 115 -12.02 -15.26 9.91
C VAL A 115 -11.63 -13.85 9.49
N GLY A 116 -10.99 -13.14 10.39
CA GLY A 116 -10.48 -11.79 10.16
C GLY A 116 -11.53 -10.69 10.27
N SER A 117 -11.04 -9.54 10.68
CA SER A 117 -11.78 -8.28 10.73
C SER A 117 -11.30 -7.36 9.59
N LEU A 118 -12.08 -6.32 9.30
CA LEU A 118 -11.66 -5.29 8.35
C LEU A 118 -10.40 -4.55 8.85
N GLU A 119 -10.30 -4.38 10.17
CA GLU A 119 -9.17 -3.71 10.82
C GLU A 119 -7.86 -4.49 10.62
N GLU A 120 -7.89 -5.82 10.84
CA GLU A 120 -6.72 -6.68 10.60
C GLU A 120 -6.26 -6.63 9.15
N VAL A 121 -7.20 -6.79 8.20
CA VAL A 121 -6.87 -6.75 6.76
C VAL A 121 -6.41 -5.36 6.34
N TYR A 122 -7.00 -4.29 6.91
CA TYR A 122 -6.55 -2.92 6.67
C TYR A 122 -5.10 -2.72 7.15
N ARG A 123 -4.74 -3.22 8.34
CA ARG A 123 -3.35 -3.12 8.85
C ARG A 123 -2.36 -3.83 7.92
N ILE A 124 -2.69 -5.03 7.44
CA ILE A 124 -1.86 -5.75 6.47
C ILE A 124 -1.70 -4.91 5.19
N ALA A 125 -2.81 -4.38 4.65
CA ALA A 125 -2.82 -3.56 3.44
C ALA A 125 -2.08 -2.23 3.61
N ALA A 126 -2.23 -1.58 4.76
CA ALA A 126 -1.55 -0.34 5.08
C ALA A 126 -0.03 -0.48 5.04
N TYR A 127 0.52 -1.54 5.62
CA TYR A 127 1.95 -1.77 5.56
C TYR A 127 2.42 -2.29 4.19
N ALA A 128 1.62 -3.08 3.49
CA ALA A 128 1.88 -3.44 2.09
C ALA A 128 1.95 -2.19 1.18
N PHE A 129 1.13 -1.18 1.46
CA PHE A 129 1.14 0.12 0.77
C PHE A 129 2.50 0.81 0.84
N GLY A 130 3.35 0.50 1.83
CA GLY A 130 4.72 0.98 1.93
C GLY A 130 5.57 0.72 0.68
N ALA A 131 5.25 -0.30 -0.12
CA ALA A 131 5.93 -0.55 -1.39
C ALA A 131 5.63 0.52 -2.45
N LEU A 132 4.53 1.26 -2.33
CA LEU A 132 4.16 2.35 -3.24
C LEU A 132 5.05 3.58 -3.10
N ILE A 133 5.99 3.60 -2.17
CA ILE A 133 7.08 4.59 -2.16
C ILE A 133 7.87 4.59 -3.49
N LEU A 134 7.80 3.53 -4.27
CA LEU A 134 8.42 3.39 -5.59
C LEU A 134 7.47 3.73 -6.74
N PHE A 135 6.21 4.09 -6.46
CA PHE A 135 5.16 4.27 -7.47
C PHE A 135 5.46 5.42 -8.45
N TRP A 136 6.16 6.46 -8.00
CA TRP A 136 6.54 7.61 -8.81
C TRP A 136 7.59 7.30 -9.90
N ILE A 137 8.27 6.15 -9.83
CA ILE A 137 9.26 5.76 -10.82
C ILE A 137 8.55 5.13 -12.02
N PRO A 138 8.66 5.69 -13.25
CA PRO A 138 8.05 5.13 -14.43
C PRO A 138 8.41 3.65 -14.61
N VAL A 139 7.46 2.84 -15.06
CA VAL A 139 7.56 1.38 -15.20
C VAL A 139 7.64 0.65 -13.85
N VAL A 140 8.54 1.05 -12.94
CA VAL A 140 8.68 0.43 -11.61
C VAL A 140 7.40 0.59 -10.78
N GLY A 141 6.68 1.70 -10.96
CA GLY A 141 5.43 1.97 -10.24
C GLY A 141 4.37 0.90 -10.47
N ALA A 142 4.19 0.43 -11.71
CA ALA A 142 3.24 -0.64 -12.02
C ALA A 142 3.62 -1.96 -11.30
N PHE A 143 4.91 -2.28 -11.25
CA PHE A 143 5.41 -3.42 -10.50
C PHE A 143 5.24 -3.22 -8.99
N ALA A 144 5.43 -2.00 -8.48
CA ALA A 144 5.25 -1.68 -7.06
C ALA A 144 3.79 -1.92 -6.61
N VAL A 145 2.80 -1.55 -7.44
CA VAL A 145 1.37 -1.83 -7.18
C VAL A 145 1.10 -3.33 -7.13
N THR A 146 1.57 -4.07 -8.14
CA THR A 146 1.41 -5.53 -8.18
C THR A 146 2.12 -6.19 -6.99
N TYR A 147 3.32 -5.74 -6.66
CA TYR A 147 4.07 -6.24 -5.51
C TYR A 147 3.32 -5.97 -4.20
N ALA A 148 2.83 -4.75 -3.98
CA ALA A 148 2.09 -4.39 -2.77
C ALA A 148 0.82 -5.21 -2.62
N PHE A 149 -0.07 -5.13 -3.61
CA PHE A 149 -1.43 -5.67 -3.49
C PHE A 149 -1.56 -7.15 -3.89
N MET A 150 -0.62 -7.76 -4.56
CA MET A 150 -0.65 -9.19 -4.86
C MET A 150 0.34 -9.98 -4.00
N ILE A 151 1.62 -9.58 -3.97
CA ILE A 151 2.66 -10.36 -3.29
C ILE A 151 2.65 -10.11 -1.78
N LEU A 152 2.74 -8.85 -1.35
CA LEU A 152 2.81 -8.52 0.08
C LEU A 152 1.51 -8.83 0.80
N MET A 153 0.35 -8.54 0.20
CA MET A 153 -0.95 -8.95 0.74
C MET A 153 -1.04 -10.46 0.87
N GLY A 154 -0.60 -11.22 -0.15
CA GLY A 154 -0.54 -12.68 -0.08
C GLY A 154 0.34 -13.17 1.09
N ILE A 155 1.55 -12.63 1.23
CA ILE A 155 2.46 -13.01 2.34
C ILE A 155 1.83 -12.65 3.70
N GLY A 156 1.23 -11.46 3.82
CA GLY A 156 0.55 -11.03 5.05
C GLY A 156 -0.61 -11.94 5.42
N ILE A 157 -1.51 -12.23 4.48
CA ILE A 157 -2.65 -13.12 4.67
C ILE A 157 -2.20 -14.54 5.03
N HIS A 158 -1.20 -15.07 4.32
CA HIS A 158 -0.61 -16.39 4.63
C HIS A 158 -0.08 -16.45 6.06
N SER A 159 0.63 -15.42 6.49
CA SER A 159 1.28 -15.38 7.81
C SER A 159 0.27 -15.22 8.94
N VAL A 160 -0.70 -14.31 8.78
CA VAL A 160 -1.70 -13.99 9.82
C VAL A 160 -2.74 -15.11 9.96
N TYR A 161 -3.30 -15.58 8.83
CA TYR A 161 -4.39 -16.57 8.85
C TYR A 161 -3.92 -18.00 8.66
N ARG A 162 -2.60 -18.24 8.55
CA ARG A 162 -1.99 -19.59 8.40
C ARG A 162 -2.62 -20.39 7.27
N THR A 163 -2.96 -19.76 6.17
CA THR A 163 -3.60 -20.38 5.02
C THR A 163 -2.63 -21.26 4.23
N SER A 164 -3.16 -22.22 3.45
CA SER A 164 -2.32 -22.97 2.52
C SER A 164 -1.80 -22.06 1.40
N PHE A 165 -0.71 -22.44 0.75
CA PHE A 165 -0.15 -21.66 -0.37
C PHE A 165 -1.18 -21.46 -1.50
N ILE A 166 -1.91 -22.52 -1.86
CA ILE A 166 -2.95 -22.44 -2.92
C ILE A 166 -4.06 -21.48 -2.53
N THR A 167 -4.58 -21.60 -1.30
CA THR A 167 -5.63 -20.69 -0.79
C THR A 167 -5.13 -19.24 -0.79
N THR A 168 -3.88 -19.02 -0.37
CA THR A 168 -3.26 -17.69 -0.39
C THR A 168 -3.23 -17.09 -1.79
N VAL A 169 -2.81 -17.86 -2.78
CA VAL A 169 -2.76 -17.39 -4.18
C VAL A 169 -4.15 -17.04 -4.70
N VAL A 170 -5.17 -17.88 -4.41
CA VAL A 170 -6.55 -17.62 -4.81
C VAL A 170 -7.07 -16.34 -4.15
N VAL A 171 -6.85 -16.16 -2.86
CA VAL A 171 -7.28 -14.96 -2.12
C VAL A 171 -6.55 -13.71 -2.65
N ALA A 172 -5.23 -13.82 -2.86
CA ALA A 172 -4.43 -12.71 -3.37
C ALA A 172 -4.90 -12.26 -4.76
N LEU A 173 -5.14 -13.18 -5.68
CA LEU A 173 -5.67 -12.87 -7.02
C LEU A 173 -7.08 -12.31 -6.96
N SER A 174 -7.98 -12.93 -6.18
CA SER A 174 -9.37 -12.49 -6.06
C SER A 174 -9.51 -11.11 -5.43
N GLY A 175 -8.63 -10.74 -4.49
CA GLY A 175 -8.57 -9.39 -3.92
C GLY A 175 -7.90 -8.38 -4.85
N PHE A 176 -6.84 -8.79 -5.58
CA PHE A 176 -6.08 -7.90 -6.45
C PHE A 176 -6.85 -7.50 -7.72
N VAL A 177 -7.56 -8.43 -8.37
CA VAL A 177 -8.26 -8.16 -9.63
C VAL A 177 -9.21 -6.96 -9.53
N PRO A 178 -10.11 -6.85 -8.53
CA PRO A 178 -10.98 -5.68 -8.38
C PRO A 178 -10.19 -4.38 -8.15
N VAL A 179 -9.10 -4.43 -7.36
CA VAL A 179 -8.24 -3.27 -7.08
C VAL A 179 -7.57 -2.80 -8.38
N ALA A 180 -6.99 -3.72 -9.15
CA ALA A 180 -6.36 -3.40 -10.41
C ALA A 180 -7.36 -2.85 -11.44
N THR A 181 -8.55 -3.44 -11.52
CA THR A 181 -9.63 -2.97 -12.40
C THR A 181 -10.06 -1.57 -12.03
N ALA A 182 -10.27 -1.28 -10.74
CA ALA A 182 -10.61 0.06 -10.28
C ALA A 182 -9.52 1.08 -10.61
N LEU A 183 -8.25 0.72 -10.44
CA LEU A 183 -7.12 1.58 -10.79
C LEU A 183 -7.10 1.90 -12.29
N ILE A 184 -7.22 0.89 -13.16
CA ILE A 184 -7.27 1.09 -14.62
C ILE A 184 -8.44 1.99 -15.00
N PHE A 185 -9.62 1.76 -14.41
CA PHE A 185 -10.81 2.56 -14.70
C PHE A 185 -10.61 4.04 -14.35
N VAL A 186 -10.03 4.33 -13.20
CA VAL A 186 -9.73 5.72 -12.77
C VAL A 186 -8.72 6.38 -13.70
N THR A 187 -7.69 5.67 -14.14
CA THR A 187 -6.63 6.23 -15.01
C THR A 187 -7.06 6.40 -16.48
N THR A 188 -8.15 5.73 -16.91
CA THR A 188 -8.65 5.84 -18.29
C THR A 188 -9.79 6.85 -18.46
N LEU A 189 -10.43 7.28 -17.37
CA LEU A 189 -11.54 8.23 -17.39
C LEU A 189 -11.13 9.66 -16.97
N GLY A 190 -9.96 9.85 -16.39
CA GLY A 190 -9.38 11.13 -16.00
C GLY A 190 -8.36 11.60 -17.00
#